data_ea5c06ae22f57980cb1dfe33bef37d52
#
_entry.id   ea5c06ae22f57980cb1dfe33bef37d52
#
_cell.length_a   1.000
_cell.length_b   1.000
_cell.length_c   1.000
_cell.angle_alpha   90.00
_cell.angle_beta   90.00
_cell.angle_gamma   90.00
#
_symmetry.space_group_name_H-M   'P 1'
#
loop_
_entity.id
_entity.type
_entity.pdbx_description
1 polymer ?
#
loop_
_entity_poly.entity_id
_entity_poly.type
_entity_poly.pdbx_seq_one_letter_code
_entity_poly.pdbx_strand_id
1 'polypeptide(L)'
;MALDRLIHERLRLAIVSALAVNDSLTFTDLRTLLDTSDGNVSVHARKLEDAGYVTCTKSFDGRVPRTEYRLTGAGRAALERYLAHMEALIKRVGGA
;
A
#
# COMPACT_ATOMS: atom_id res chain seq x y z
N MET A 1 4.52 -19.25 11.08
CA MET A 1 4.99 -17.93 10.60
C MET A 1 3.78 -17.11 10.16
N ALA A 2 3.55 -15.98 10.79
CA ALA A 2 2.39 -15.15 10.48
C ALA A 2 2.74 -14.14 9.38
N LEU A 3 1.87 -14.00 8.39
CA LEU A 3 1.96 -12.92 7.41
C LEU A 3 1.62 -11.59 8.08
N ASP A 4 2.21 -10.50 7.58
CA ASP A 4 1.91 -9.16 8.05
C ASP A 4 0.41 -8.88 7.80
N ARG A 5 -0.35 -8.78 8.88
CA ARG A 5 -1.81 -8.59 8.80
C ARG A 5 -2.20 -7.26 8.17
N LEU A 6 -1.36 -6.26 8.32
CA LEU A 6 -1.64 -4.95 7.75
C LEU A 6 -1.54 -4.99 6.23
N ILE A 7 -0.51 -5.65 5.70
CA ILE A 7 -0.31 -5.80 4.26
C ILE A 7 -1.18 -6.92 3.70
N HIS A 8 -1.44 -7.98 4.48
CA HIS A 8 -2.24 -9.11 4.03
C HIS A 8 -3.74 -8.77 4.00
N GLU A 9 -4.05 -7.80 3.16
CA GLU A 9 -5.40 -7.38 2.85
C GLU A 9 -5.37 -6.83 1.43
N ARG A 10 -6.36 -7.18 0.63
CA ARG A 10 -6.35 -6.95 -0.83
C ARG A 10 -6.04 -5.50 -1.22
N LEU A 11 -6.75 -4.55 -0.61
CA LEU A 11 -6.60 -3.15 -0.99
C LEU A 11 -5.29 -2.56 -0.47
N ARG A 12 -4.90 -2.89 0.76
CA ARG A 12 -3.63 -2.41 1.32
C ARG A 12 -2.43 -2.99 0.60
N LEU A 13 -2.48 -4.27 0.26
CA LEU A 13 -1.42 -4.91 -0.54
C LEU A 13 -1.29 -4.22 -1.91
N ALA A 14 -2.41 -3.91 -2.55
CA ALA A 14 -2.40 -3.21 -3.83
C ALA A 14 -1.81 -1.80 -3.71
N ILE A 15 -2.15 -1.06 -2.65
CA ILE A 15 -1.60 0.29 -2.41
C ILE A 15 -0.08 0.21 -2.24
N VAL A 16 0.40 -0.64 -1.35
CA VAL A 16 1.84 -0.76 -1.07
C VAL A 16 2.59 -1.22 -2.31
N SER A 17 2.04 -2.18 -3.04
CA SER A 17 2.65 -2.70 -4.28
C SER A 17 2.74 -1.61 -5.36
N ALA A 18 1.69 -0.83 -5.54
CA ALA A 18 1.68 0.27 -6.52
C ALA A 18 2.70 1.35 -6.15
N LEU A 19 2.80 1.68 -4.85
CA LEU A 19 3.76 2.67 -4.38
C LEU A 19 5.19 2.16 -4.41
N ALA A 20 5.40 0.85 -4.45
CA ALA A 20 6.74 0.28 -4.57
C ALA A 20 7.37 0.54 -5.95
N VAL A 21 6.55 0.76 -6.96
CA VAL A 21 6.99 0.97 -8.35
C VAL A 21 6.69 2.38 -8.86
N ASN A 22 6.19 3.26 -8.01
CA ASN A 22 5.92 4.66 -8.33
C ASN A 22 6.46 5.54 -7.22
N ASP A 23 7.06 6.67 -7.55
CA ASP A 23 7.59 7.62 -6.55
C ASP A 23 6.48 8.15 -5.66
N SER A 24 5.33 8.44 -6.23
CA SER A 24 4.15 8.87 -5.50
C SER A 24 2.90 8.56 -6.32
N LEU A 25 1.76 8.44 -5.63
CA LEU A 25 0.46 8.35 -6.27
C LEU A 25 -0.51 9.26 -5.52
N THR A 26 -1.40 9.91 -6.27
CA THR A 26 -2.44 10.73 -5.66
C THR A 26 -3.58 9.86 -5.15
N PHE A 27 -4.43 10.45 -4.30
CA PHE A 27 -5.66 9.79 -3.86
C PHE A 27 -6.50 9.34 -5.04
N THR A 28 -6.64 10.19 -6.07
CA THR A 28 -7.39 9.85 -7.28
C THR A 28 -6.75 8.70 -8.04
N ASP A 29 -5.41 8.68 -8.13
CA ASP A 29 -4.69 7.57 -8.77
C ASP A 29 -5.01 6.25 -8.06
N LEU A 30 -4.96 6.25 -6.73
CA LEU A 30 -5.25 5.05 -5.94
C LEU A 30 -6.69 4.60 -6.09
N ARG A 31 -7.63 5.54 -6.06
CA ARG A 31 -9.06 5.22 -6.24
C ARG A 31 -9.30 4.57 -7.61
N THR A 32 -8.72 5.10 -8.66
CA THR A 32 -8.85 4.57 -10.01
C THR A 32 -8.21 3.19 -10.12
N LEU A 33 -6.99 3.05 -9.61
CA LEU A 33 -6.25 1.79 -9.64
C LEU A 33 -6.98 0.68 -8.90
N LEU A 34 -7.52 0.98 -7.72
CA LEU A 34 -8.18 0.00 -6.87
C LEU A 34 -9.62 -0.25 -7.27
N ASP A 35 -10.18 0.59 -8.13
CA ASP A 35 -11.57 0.51 -8.58
C ASP A 35 -12.52 0.35 -7.39
N THR A 36 -12.43 1.26 -6.44
CA THR A 36 -13.19 1.22 -5.20
C THR A 36 -13.67 2.61 -4.80
N SER A 37 -14.37 2.72 -3.68
CA SER A 37 -14.92 3.99 -3.20
C SER A 37 -13.84 4.84 -2.53
N ASP A 38 -14.10 6.15 -2.45
CA ASP A 38 -13.26 7.09 -1.71
C ASP A 38 -13.11 6.66 -0.26
N GLY A 39 -14.19 6.19 0.36
CA GLY A 39 -14.17 5.74 1.74
C GLY A 39 -13.24 4.57 1.97
N ASN A 40 -13.23 3.60 1.05
CA ASN A 40 -12.33 2.45 1.14
C ASN A 40 -10.87 2.87 0.99
N VAL A 41 -10.57 3.75 0.03
CA VAL A 41 -9.20 4.27 -0.13
C VAL A 41 -8.76 4.99 1.15
N SER A 42 -9.62 5.88 1.69
CA SER A 42 -9.30 6.64 2.90
C SER A 42 -9.00 5.73 4.08
N VAL A 43 -9.85 4.72 4.33
CA VAL A 43 -9.68 3.81 5.46
C VAL A 43 -8.38 3.03 5.35
N HIS A 44 -8.10 2.46 4.19
CA HIS A 44 -6.92 1.61 4.01
C HIS A 44 -5.62 2.42 3.95
N ALA A 45 -5.64 3.57 3.28
CA ALA A 45 -4.47 4.46 3.24
C ALA A 45 -4.15 4.98 4.64
N ARG A 46 -5.17 5.31 5.46
CA ARG A 46 -5.00 5.77 6.83
C ARG A 46 -4.35 4.71 7.70
N LYS A 47 -4.78 3.46 7.57
CA LYS A 47 -4.17 2.35 8.33
C LYS A 47 -2.69 2.19 7.99
N LEU A 48 -2.33 2.33 6.73
CA LEU A 48 -0.93 2.25 6.29
C LEU A 48 -0.12 3.45 6.80
N GLU A 49 -0.71 4.63 6.78
CA GLU A 49 -0.07 5.84 7.31
C GLU A 49 0.17 5.73 8.81
N ASP A 50 -0.83 5.29 9.57
CA ASP A 50 -0.75 5.12 11.01
C ASP A 50 0.34 4.10 11.40
N ALA A 51 0.57 3.11 10.58
CA ALA A 51 1.62 2.11 10.79
C ALA A 51 3.01 2.60 10.35
N GLY A 52 3.10 3.76 9.71
CA GLY A 52 4.37 4.30 9.20
C GLY A 52 4.83 3.67 7.89
N TYR A 53 3.95 2.98 7.18
CA TYR A 53 4.29 2.34 5.91
C TYR A 53 4.18 3.28 4.72
N VAL A 54 3.35 4.31 4.82
CA VAL A 54 3.23 5.35 3.81
C VAL A 54 3.21 6.72 4.46
N THR A 55 3.60 7.73 3.72
CA THR A 55 3.41 9.14 4.09
C THR A 55 2.31 9.73 3.22
N CYS A 56 1.60 10.69 3.79
CA CYS A 56 0.54 11.42 3.11
C CYS A 56 0.90 12.91 3.12
N THR A 57 0.95 13.51 1.94
CA THR A 57 1.23 14.94 1.80
C THR A 57 0.03 15.60 1.15
N LYS A 58 -0.51 16.61 1.84
CA LYS A 58 -1.64 17.41 1.33
C LYS A 58 -1.11 18.75 0.85
N SER A 59 -1.52 19.13 -0.35
CA SER A 59 -1.12 20.38 -0.98
C SER A 59 -2.25 20.92 -1.83
N PHE A 60 -2.00 22.00 -2.54
CA PHE A 60 -2.95 22.56 -3.50
C PHE A 60 -2.28 22.66 -4.86
N ASP A 61 -3.02 22.27 -5.91
CA ASP A 61 -2.67 22.52 -7.30
C ASP A 61 -3.59 23.65 -7.74
N GLY A 62 -3.08 24.88 -7.64
CA GLY A 62 -3.92 26.06 -7.75
C GLY A 62 -4.92 26.12 -6.59
N ARG A 63 -6.22 25.99 -6.88
CA ARG A 63 -7.28 25.96 -5.86
C ARG A 63 -7.76 24.54 -5.55
N VAL A 64 -7.22 23.56 -6.26
CA VAL A 64 -7.65 22.17 -6.13
C VAL A 64 -6.81 21.47 -5.07
N PRO A 65 -7.44 20.90 -4.03
CA PRO A 65 -6.70 20.09 -3.05
C PRO A 65 -6.07 18.87 -3.72
N ARG A 66 -4.84 18.57 -3.34
CA ARG A 66 -4.10 17.43 -3.85
C ARG A 66 -3.54 16.63 -2.68
N THR A 67 -3.83 15.33 -2.67
CA THR A 67 -3.31 14.40 -1.66
C THR A 67 -2.41 13.40 -2.36
N GLU A 68 -1.18 13.27 -1.90
CA GLU A 68 -0.21 12.33 -2.45
C GLU A 68 0.30 11.39 -1.38
N TYR A 69 0.56 10.16 -1.79
CA TYR A 69 1.10 9.11 -0.93
C TYR A 69 2.45 8.63 -1.46
N ARG A 70 3.35 8.30 -0.55
CA ARG A 70 4.67 7.73 -0.85
C ARG A 70 4.93 6.55 0.07
N LEU A 71 5.62 5.55 -0.45
CA LEU A 71 6.05 4.42 0.37
C LEU A 71 7.25 4.84 1.22
N THR A 72 7.24 4.48 2.51
CA THR A 72 8.39 4.68 3.38
C THR A 72 9.37 3.51 3.27
N GLY A 73 10.58 3.69 3.82
CA GLY A 73 11.52 2.58 3.94
C GLY A 73 10.95 1.41 4.75
N ALA A 74 10.22 1.72 5.82
CA ALA A 74 9.54 0.70 6.62
C ALA A 74 8.46 -0.03 5.83
N GLY A 75 7.68 0.70 5.01
CA GLY A 75 6.68 0.08 4.14
C GLY A 75 7.29 -0.82 3.09
N ARG A 76 8.39 -0.39 2.48
CA ARG A 76 9.11 -1.21 1.50
C ARG A 76 9.67 -2.48 2.14
N ALA A 77 10.29 -2.36 3.31
CA ALA A 77 10.81 -3.52 4.03
C ALA A 77 9.70 -4.49 4.42
N ALA A 78 8.54 -3.97 4.84
CA ALA A 78 7.38 -4.80 5.18
C ALA A 78 6.85 -5.56 3.96
N LEU A 79 6.79 -4.90 2.80
CA LEU A 79 6.38 -5.55 1.56
C LEU A 79 7.36 -6.66 1.17
N GLU A 80 8.65 -6.39 1.26
CA GLU A 80 9.68 -7.39 0.94
C GLU A 80 9.57 -8.61 1.83
N ARG A 81 9.37 -8.42 3.15
CA ARG A 81 9.13 -9.54 4.08
C ARG A 81 7.86 -10.31 3.74
N TYR A 82 6.80 -9.59 3.42
CA TYR A 82 5.53 -10.20 3.02
C TYR A 82 5.72 -11.10 1.79
N LEU A 83 6.39 -10.59 0.77
CA LEU A 83 6.64 -11.35 -0.46
C LEU A 83 7.52 -12.57 -0.21
N ALA A 84 8.53 -12.45 0.64
CA ALA A 84 9.38 -13.57 1.03
C ALA A 84 8.59 -14.65 1.76
N HIS A 85 7.68 -14.26 2.67
CA HIS A 85 6.81 -15.20 3.37
C HIS A 85 5.86 -15.92 2.41
N MET A 86 5.28 -15.18 1.46
CA MET A 86 4.39 -15.77 0.45
C MET A 86 5.15 -16.75 -0.43
N GLU A 87 6.36 -16.39 -0.87
CA GLU A 87 7.19 -17.27 -1.66
C GLU A 87 7.49 -18.57 -0.91
N ALA A 88 7.86 -18.47 0.36
CA ALA A 88 8.14 -19.63 1.20
C ALA A 88 6.90 -20.54 1.33
N LEU A 89 5.71 -19.95 1.51
CA LEU A 89 4.47 -20.70 1.60
C LEU A 89 4.13 -21.41 0.28
N ILE A 90 4.30 -20.72 -0.84
CA ILE A 90 4.04 -21.27 -2.17
C ILE A 90 4.95 -22.46 -2.43
N LYS A 91 6.23 -22.36 -2.13
CA LYS A 91 7.20 -23.44 -2.27
C LYS A 91 6.83 -24.64 -1.41
N ARG A 92 6.40 -24.38 -0.17
CA ARG A 92 6.02 -25.44 0.77
C ARG A 92 4.77 -26.18 0.31
N VAL A 93 3.76 -25.46 -0.14
CA VAL A 93 2.50 -26.02 -0.60
C VAL A 93 2.64 -26.66 -1.97
N GLY A 94 3.48 -26.09 -2.84
CA GLY A 94 3.72 -26.61 -4.17
C GLY A 94 4.47 -27.93 -4.20
N GLY A 95 5.00 -28.39 -3.09
CA GLY A 95 5.68 -29.69 -3.00
C GLY A 95 6.97 -29.79 -3.79
N ALA A 96 7.53 -28.69 -4.14
CA ALA A 96 8.76 -28.65 -4.89
C ALA A 96 9.94 -29.07 -4.03
#